data_5d34f2e4504488a7e3d8fea20cc98220
#
_entry.id   5d34f2e4504488a7e3d8fea20cc98220
#
_cell.length_a   1.000
_cell.length_b   1.000
_cell.length_c   1.000
_cell.angle_alpha   90.00
_cell.angle_beta   90.00
_cell.angle_gamma   90.00
#
_symmetry.space_group_name_H-M   'P 1'
#
loop_
_entity.id
_entity.type
_entity.pdbx_description
1 polymer ?
#
loop_
_entity_poly.entity_id
_entity_poly.type
_entity_poly.pdbx_seq_one_letter_code
_entity_poly.pdbx_strand_id
1 'polypeptide(L)'
;MNVFRQQELLYQQLRQGSGYLKRAQWQDACTVLNDAQATALELSHVLWFASNAQQHYATAVMLGCGAYIHLDDFEHALRLIQTATRQFDSWLSDSSMHEARKTLYACRAQLIKACRHVHQVAAVQAQKSSTE
;
A
#
# COMPACT_ATOMS: atom_id res chain seq x y z
N MET A 1 7.38 21.39 7.14
CA MET A 1 7.59 19.94 7.38
C MET A 1 9.06 19.66 7.64
N ASN A 2 9.38 18.93 8.70
CA ASN A 2 10.73 18.41 8.90
C ASN A 2 10.87 17.07 8.16
N VAL A 3 11.55 17.10 7.01
CA VAL A 3 11.64 15.95 6.12
C VAL A 3 12.32 14.75 6.79
N PHE A 4 13.40 14.99 7.54
CA PHE A 4 14.13 13.90 8.20
C PHE A 4 13.29 13.21 9.28
N ARG A 5 12.51 13.98 10.03
CA ARG A 5 11.56 13.43 11.00
C ARG A 5 10.48 12.59 10.33
N GLN A 6 9.96 13.08 9.21
CA GLN A 6 8.93 12.37 8.47
C GLN A 6 9.47 11.07 7.87
N GLN A 7 10.73 11.06 7.42
CA GLN A 7 11.38 9.83 6.96
C GLN A 7 11.52 8.81 8.09
N GLU A 8 11.99 9.25 9.26
CA GLU A 8 12.10 8.37 10.43
C GLU A 8 10.74 7.81 10.82
N LEU A 9 9.72 8.66 10.82
CA LEU A 9 8.35 8.25 11.13
C LEU A 9 7.86 7.18 10.14
N LEU A 10 8.08 7.38 8.85
CA LEU A 10 7.69 6.43 7.82
C LEU A 10 8.35 5.06 8.06
N TYR A 11 9.66 5.04 8.28
CA TYR A 11 10.39 3.79 8.52
C TYR A 11 9.92 3.09 9.80
N GLN A 12 9.65 3.85 10.85
CA GLN A 12 9.10 3.33 12.10
C GLN A 12 7.73 2.71 11.89
N GLN A 13 6.84 3.40 11.17
CA GLN A 13 5.49 2.90 10.87
C GLN A 13 5.54 1.60 10.04
N LEU A 14 6.42 1.54 9.05
CA LEU A 14 6.59 0.32 8.24
C LEU A 14 7.10 -0.85 9.09
N ARG A 15 8.06 -0.60 9.96
CA ARG A 15 8.59 -1.63 10.87
C ARG A 15 7.52 -2.12 11.84
N GLN A 16 6.75 -1.20 12.41
CA GLN A 16 5.64 -1.56 13.31
C GLN A 16 4.58 -2.38 12.58
N GLY A 17 4.23 -1.96 11.36
CA GLY A 17 3.27 -2.70 10.53
C GLY A 17 3.73 -4.11 10.25
N SER A 18 4.98 -4.29 9.83
CA SER A 18 5.57 -5.61 9.61
C SER A 18 5.58 -6.45 10.88
N GLY A 19 5.90 -5.84 12.02
CA GLY A 19 5.87 -6.52 13.31
C GLY A 19 4.49 -7.01 13.69
N TYR A 20 3.48 -6.17 13.52
CA TYR A 20 2.09 -6.57 13.78
C TYR A 20 1.65 -7.72 12.88
N LEU A 21 2.01 -7.68 11.58
CA LEU A 21 1.70 -8.77 10.64
C LEU A 21 2.31 -10.09 11.10
N LYS A 22 3.57 -10.06 11.54
CA LYS A 22 4.27 -11.25 12.02
C LYS A 22 3.62 -11.87 13.26
N ARG A 23 2.98 -11.04 14.08
CA ARG A 23 2.29 -11.47 15.29
C ARG A 23 0.81 -11.73 15.09
N ALA A 24 0.34 -11.68 13.82
CA ALA A 24 -1.06 -11.85 13.46
C ALA A 24 -1.98 -10.81 14.15
N GLN A 25 -1.47 -9.62 14.40
CA GLN A 25 -2.22 -8.49 14.94
C GLN A 25 -2.72 -7.63 13.77
N TRP A 26 -3.71 -8.17 13.06
CA TRP A 26 -4.15 -7.63 11.76
C TRP A 26 -4.75 -6.23 11.87
N GLN A 27 -5.56 -5.96 12.90
CA GLN A 27 -6.21 -4.67 13.10
C GLN A 27 -5.18 -3.58 13.39
N ASP A 28 -4.21 -3.87 14.24
CA ASP A 28 -3.11 -2.95 14.56
C ASP A 28 -2.26 -2.67 13.31
N ALA A 29 -2.02 -3.70 12.52
CA ALA A 29 -1.29 -3.57 11.26
C ALA A 29 -2.03 -2.62 10.30
N CYS A 30 -3.34 -2.78 10.12
CA CYS A 30 -4.14 -1.89 9.27
C CYS A 30 -4.00 -0.43 9.70
N THR A 31 -4.10 -0.17 10.99
CA THR A 31 -4.04 1.20 11.52
C THR A 31 -2.69 1.86 11.22
N VAL A 32 -1.58 1.19 11.58
CA VAL A 32 -0.25 1.80 11.39
C VAL A 32 0.14 1.87 9.92
N LEU A 33 -0.29 0.90 9.09
CA LEU A 33 0.02 0.92 7.66
C LEU A 33 -0.78 1.98 6.92
N ASN A 34 -2.00 2.30 7.36
CA ASN A 34 -2.73 3.45 6.84
C ASN A 34 -2.00 4.76 7.17
N ASP A 35 -1.46 4.87 8.37
CA ASP A 35 -0.64 6.04 8.75
C ASP A 35 0.64 6.12 7.90
N ALA A 36 1.29 4.99 7.63
CA ALA A 36 2.48 4.94 6.77
C ALA A 36 2.17 5.43 5.36
N GLN A 37 1.01 5.05 4.81
CA GLN A 37 0.58 5.53 3.50
C GLN A 37 0.45 7.05 3.47
N ALA A 38 -0.17 7.64 4.48
CA ALA A 38 -0.33 9.08 4.58
C ALA A 38 1.03 9.79 4.68
N THR A 39 1.94 9.26 5.49
CA THR A 39 3.30 9.80 5.64
C THR A 39 4.07 9.74 4.31
N ALA A 40 3.97 8.62 3.60
CA ALA A 40 4.61 8.45 2.30
C ALA A 40 4.05 9.43 1.26
N LEU A 41 2.74 9.67 1.25
CA LEU A 41 2.13 10.64 0.34
C LEU A 41 2.66 12.07 0.58
N GLU A 42 2.80 12.48 1.84
CA GLU A 42 3.41 13.77 2.17
C GLU A 42 4.85 13.85 1.64
N LEU A 43 5.64 12.81 1.87
CA LEU A 43 7.04 12.76 1.44
C LEU A 43 7.19 12.69 -0.08
N SER A 44 6.17 12.25 -0.81
CA SER A 44 6.21 12.20 -2.27
C SER A 44 6.32 13.59 -2.92
N HIS A 45 6.03 14.66 -2.17
CA HIS A 45 6.20 16.04 -2.63
C HIS A 45 7.63 16.56 -2.50
N VAL A 46 8.51 15.81 -1.85
CA VAL A 46 9.92 16.18 -1.68
C VAL A 46 10.71 15.58 -2.85
N LEU A 47 11.13 16.40 -3.81
CA LEU A 47 11.69 15.94 -5.09
C LEU A 47 12.78 14.89 -4.95
N TRP A 48 13.75 15.10 -4.06
CA TRP A 48 14.87 14.19 -3.90
C TRP A 48 14.52 12.89 -3.17
N PHE A 49 13.33 12.81 -2.58
CA PHE A 49 12.83 11.60 -1.90
C PHE A 49 11.60 11.01 -2.56
N ALA A 50 11.05 11.67 -3.57
CA ALA A 50 9.77 11.31 -4.19
C ALA A 50 9.72 9.85 -4.64
N SER A 51 10.75 9.37 -5.34
CA SER A 51 10.80 8.00 -5.84
C SER A 51 10.78 6.98 -4.69
N ASN A 52 11.55 7.22 -3.64
CA ASN A 52 11.56 6.35 -2.45
C ASN A 52 10.20 6.36 -1.74
N ALA A 53 9.61 7.56 -1.60
CA ALA A 53 8.29 7.70 -0.96
C ALA A 53 7.21 6.94 -1.74
N GLN A 54 7.25 6.99 -3.06
CA GLN A 54 6.30 6.27 -3.92
C GLN A 54 6.43 4.75 -3.75
N GLN A 55 7.66 4.24 -3.67
CA GLN A 55 7.91 2.81 -3.42
C GLN A 55 7.43 2.39 -2.04
N HIS A 56 7.70 3.19 -1.02
CA HIS A 56 7.23 2.92 0.35
C HIS A 56 5.71 2.99 0.45
N TYR A 57 5.08 3.92 -0.29
CA TYR A 57 3.64 3.99 -0.39
C TYR A 57 3.06 2.68 -0.93
N ALA A 58 3.60 2.17 -2.04
CA ALA A 58 3.17 0.89 -2.62
C ALA A 58 3.35 -0.26 -1.63
N THR A 59 4.48 -0.30 -0.92
CA THR A 59 4.76 -1.33 0.10
C THR A 59 3.71 -1.27 1.21
N ALA A 60 3.42 -0.08 1.74
CA ALA A 60 2.43 0.09 2.81
C ALA A 60 1.03 -0.34 2.35
N VAL A 61 0.68 -0.04 1.10
CA VAL A 61 -0.61 -0.46 0.52
C VAL A 61 -0.69 -1.98 0.44
N MET A 62 0.34 -2.63 -0.09
CA MET A 62 0.34 -4.10 -0.26
C MET A 62 0.31 -4.82 1.09
N LEU A 63 1.07 -4.35 2.06
CA LEU A 63 1.05 -4.91 3.42
C LEU A 63 -0.32 -4.70 4.08
N GLY A 64 -0.91 -3.52 3.90
CA GLY A 64 -2.25 -3.21 4.41
C GLY A 64 -3.32 -4.11 3.78
N CYS A 65 -3.23 -4.37 2.47
CA CYS A 65 -4.12 -5.31 1.79
C CYS A 65 -4.03 -6.70 2.40
N GLY A 66 -2.81 -7.17 2.68
CA GLY A 66 -2.60 -8.46 3.33
C GLY A 66 -3.31 -8.54 4.68
N ALA A 67 -3.23 -7.48 5.49
CA ALA A 67 -3.92 -7.41 6.77
C ALA A 67 -5.43 -7.46 6.61
N TYR A 68 -5.99 -6.70 5.66
CA TYR A 68 -7.43 -6.73 5.40
C TYR A 68 -7.91 -8.10 4.92
N ILE A 69 -7.11 -8.79 4.09
CA ILE A 69 -7.43 -10.15 3.64
C ILE A 69 -7.54 -11.10 4.84
N HIS A 70 -6.61 -11.01 5.79
CA HIS A 70 -6.66 -11.83 7.01
C HIS A 70 -7.86 -11.52 7.89
N LEU A 71 -8.40 -10.30 7.80
CA LEU A 71 -9.64 -9.91 8.48
C LEU A 71 -10.90 -10.27 7.68
N ASP A 72 -10.76 -10.94 6.53
CA ASP A 72 -11.84 -11.21 5.58
C ASP A 72 -12.55 -9.93 5.08
N ASP A 73 -11.85 -8.81 5.14
CA ASP A 73 -12.37 -7.50 4.69
C ASP A 73 -11.87 -7.20 3.29
N PHE A 74 -12.39 -7.95 2.32
CA PHE A 74 -11.99 -7.85 0.91
C PHE A 74 -12.39 -6.52 0.29
N GLU A 75 -13.49 -5.95 0.75
CA GLU A 75 -13.97 -4.65 0.26
C GLU A 75 -12.96 -3.53 0.57
N HIS A 76 -12.44 -3.49 1.79
CA HIS A 76 -11.41 -2.51 2.17
C HIS A 76 -10.10 -2.75 1.39
N ALA A 77 -9.71 -4.01 1.22
CA ALA A 77 -8.52 -4.36 0.46
C ALA A 77 -8.62 -3.86 -0.98
N LEU A 78 -9.76 -4.07 -1.64
CA LEU A 78 -9.98 -3.63 -3.03
C LEU A 78 -10.01 -2.11 -3.14
N ARG A 79 -10.69 -1.43 -2.21
CA ARG A 79 -10.73 0.04 -2.21
C ARG A 79 -9.34 0.64 -2.04
N LEU A 80 -8.53 0.05 -1.17
CA LEU A 80 -7.17 0.50 -0.92
C LEU A 80 -6.32 0.39 -2.19
N ILE A 81 -6.40 -0.74 -2.90
CA ILE A 81 -5.67 -0.95 -4.14
C ILE A 81 -6.17 0.00 -5.24
N GLN A 82 -7.47 0.20 -5.36
CA GLN A 82 -8.04 1.09 -6.35
C GLN A 82 -7.60 2.54 -6.13
N THR A 83 -7.60 2.99 -4.88
CA THR A 83 -7.12 4.32 -4.51
C THR A 83 -5.64 4.48 -4.86
N ALA A 84 -4.84 3.46 -4.54
CA ALA A 84 -3.40 3.49 -4.83
C ALA A 84 -3.12 3.47 -6.33
N THR A 85 -3.87 2.70 -7.10
CA THR A 85 -3.72 2.64 -8.56
C THR A 85 -3.99 4.02 -9.18
N ARG A 86 -5.03 4.70 -8.72
CA ARG A 86 -5.32 6.08 -9.17
C ARG A 86 -4.20 7.05 -8.80
N GLN A 87 -3.60 6.86 -7.62
CA GLN A 87 -2.47 7.68 -7.19
C GLN A 87 -1.26 7.48 -8.13
N PHE A 88 -0.96 6.24 -8.50
CA PHE A 88 0.12 5.96 -9.46
C PHE A 88 -0.20 6.49 -10.84
N ASP A 89 -1.44 6.43 -11.30
CA ASP A 89 -1.86 7.04 -12.56
C ASP A 89 -1.64 8.55 -12.55
N SER A 90 -1.94 9.20 -11.42
CA SER A 90 -1.69 10.63 -11.23
C SER A 90 -0.20 10.96 -11.33
N TRP A 91 0.65 10.19 -10.64
CA TRP A 91 2.10 10.39 -10.71
C TRP A 91 2.65 10.17 -12.11
N LEU A 92 2.16 9.15 -12.82
CA LEU A 92 2.57 8.86 -14.18
C LEU A 92 2.16 9.95 -15.17
N SER A 93 1.08 10.66 -14.89
CA SER A 93 0.62 11.79 -15.71
C SER A 93 1.40 13.07 -15.45
N ASP A 94 2.14 13.14 -14.35
CA ASP A 94 2.92 14.32 -13.96
C ASP A 94 4.26 14.32 -14.69
N SER A 95 4.49 15.35 -15.52
CA SER A 95 5.73 15.48 -16.29
C SER A 95 6.98 15.61 -15.41
N SER A 96 6.83 16.12 -14.17
CA SER A 96 7.96 16.23 -13.24
C SER A 96 8.46 14.87 -12.74
N MET A 97 7.67 13.80 -12.92
CA MET A 97 8.00 12.43 -12.52
C MET A 97 8.65 11.61 -13.64
N HIS A 98 9.10 12.27 -14.72
CA HIS A 98 9.59 11.60 -15.93
C HIS A 98 10.70 10.57 -15.64
N GLU A 99 11.67 10.91 -14.81
CA GLU A 99 12.79 10.02 -14.48
C GLU A 99 12.38 8.82 -13.63
N ALA A 100 11.30 8.94 -12.88
CA ALA A 100 10.80 7.88 -12.00
C ALA A 100 9.80 6.95 -12.69
N ARG A 101 9.48 7.16 -13.95
CA ARG A 101 8.40 6.44 -14.65
C ARG A 101 8.55 4.93 -14.62
N LYS A 102 9.77 4.44 -14.81
CA LYS A 102 10.03 2.98 -14.80
C LYS A 102 9.65 2.36 -13.46
N THR A 103 10.05 3.00 -12.36
CA THR A 103 9.71 2.55 -11.01
C THR A 103 8.20 2.65 -10.77
N LEU A 104 7.56 3.74 -11.21
CA LEU A 104 6.13 3.93 -11.07
C LEU A 104 5.33 2.84 -11.81
N TYR A 105 5.72 2.49 -13.03
CA TYR A 105 5.09 1.41 -13.77
C TYR A 105 5.27 0.06 -13.08
N ALA A 106 6.46 -0.20 -12.52
CA ALA A 106 6.72 -1.45 -11.79
C ALA A 106 5.84 -1.56 -10.55
N CYS A 107 5.72 -0.49 -9.77
CA CYS A 107 4.84 -0.46 -8.58
C CYS A 107 3.37 -0.64 -8.98
N ARG A 108 2.93 0.05 -10.03
CA ARG A 108 1.56 -0.07 -10.53
C ARG A 108 1.25 -1.50 -10.96
N ALA A 109 2.20 -2.16 -11.63
CA ALA A 109 2.04 -3.56 -12.03
C ALA A 109 1.86 -4.49 -10.82
N GLN A 110 2.60 -4.25 -9.73
CA GLN A 110 2.46 -5.00 -8.49
C GLN A 110 1.08 -4.81 -7.87
N LEU A 111 0.54 -3.58 -7.90
CA LEU A 111 -0.81 -3.30 -7.40
C LEU A 111 -1.88 -4.03 -8.21
N ILE A 112 -1.72 -4.11 -9.52
CA ILE A 112 -2.63 -4.87 -10.39
C ILE A 112 -2.60 -6.36 -10.03
N LYS A 113 -1.42 -6.93 -9.82
CA LYS A 113 -1.29 -8.31 -9.35
C LYS A 113 -1.95 -8.53 -8.00
N ALA A 114 -1.75 -7.60 -7.07
CA ALA A 114 -2.40 -7.65 -5.76
C ALA A 114 -3.92 -7.62 -5.89
N CYS A 115 -4.46 -6.81 -6.79
CA CYS A 115 -5.89 -6.74 -7.05
C CYS A 115 -6.43 -8.10 -7.50
N ARG A 116 -5.76 -8.75 -8.45
CA ARG A 116 -6.13 -10.10 -8.92
C ARG A 116 -6.10 -11.11 -7.78
N HIS A 117 -5.08 -11.03 -6.93
CA HIS A 117 -4.95 -11.92 -5.79
C HIS A 117 -6.12 -11.76 -4.81
N VAL A 118 -6.51 -10.52 -4.50
CA VAL A 118 -7.66 -10.24 -3.64
C VAL A 118 -8.93 -10.85 -4.21
N HIS A 119 -9.17 -10.68 -5.51
CA HIS A 119 -10.34 -11.28 -6.17
C HIS A 119 -10.33 -12.80 -6.10
N GLN A 120 -9.17 -13.42 -6.28
CA GLN A 120 -9.03 -14.87 -6.20
C GLN A 120 -9.31 -15.39 -4.79
N VAL A 121 -8.75 -14.74 -3.77
CA VAL A 121 -8.97 -15.13 -2.37
C VAL A 121 -10.44 -14.95 -2.00
N ALA A 122 -11.06 -13.83 -2.40
CA ALA A 122 -12.46 -13.56 -2.14
C ALA A 122 -13.36 -14.61 -2.79
N ALA A 123 -13.05 -15.03 -4.02
CA ALA A 123 -13.82 -16.06 -4.73
C ALA A 123 -13.73 -17.43 -4.03
N VAL A 124 -12.52 -17.80 -3.56
CA VAL A 124 -12.33 -19.06 -2.81
C VAL A 124 -13.12 -19.01 -1.51
N GLN A 125 -13.08 -17.90 -0.79
CA GLN A 125 -13.82 -17.74 0.46
C GLN A 125 -15.32 -17.83 0.24
N ALA A 126 -15.84 -17.24 -0.84
CA ALA A 126 -17.26 -17.33 -1.20
C ALA A 126 -17.68 -18.77 -1.49
N GLN A 127 -16.84 -19.54 -2.19
CA GLN A 127 -17.11 -20.96 -2.46
C GLN A 127 -17.15 -21.78 -1.17
N LYS A 128 -16.23 -21.56 -0.25
CA LYS A 128 -16.23 -22.23 1.06
C LYS A 128 -17.50 -21.94 1.84
N SER A 129 -17.95 -20.68 1.84
CA SER A 129 -19.19 -20.29 2.53
C SER A 129 -20.43 -20.95 1.90
N SER A 130 -20.45 -21.12 0.57
CA SER A 130 -21.60 -21.73 -0.12
C SER A 130 -21.68 -23.24 0.05
N THR A 131 -20.59 -23.92 0.43
CA THR A 131 -20.56 -25.36 0.64
C THR A 131 -20.81 -25.76 2.09
N GLU A 132 -20.81 -24.82 3.00
CA GLU A 132 -21.12 -25.04 4.42
C GLU A 132 -22.61 -24.92 4.68
#